data_dd2981eb90f7f25258e0751d2aa16b94
#
_entry.id   dd2981eb90f7f25258e0751d2aa16b94
#
_cell.length_a   1.000
_cell.length_b   1.000
_cell.length_c   1.000
_cell.angle_alpha   90.00
_cell.angle_beta   90.00
_cell.angle_gamma   90.00
#
_symmetry.space_group_name_H-M   'P 1'
#
loop_
_entity.id
_entity.type
_entity.pdbx_description
1 polymer ?
#
loop_
_entity_poly.entity_id
_entity_poly.type
_entity_poly.pdbx_seq_one_letter_code
_entity_poly.pdbx_strand_id
1 'polypeptide(L)'
;VVVAAGMVDFAIGTDTGGSVRVPATCCGIVGFKPTFGRVSREGVHPRESSLDCVGVFARDVTKAEEGMAIICEGWTRVEETGSIPSVGYFTPDGDAQIAKAVRAAANDAFDIADIEIEGFNAASGAGLSIIGRESWNAVGHLTETGLVGRDVHERLLASSKITDQDLAAAEDVRTRFTAQIDDLLEQFDAIALPAMSYPVPTLLEAADTAAPAPITLACRPFNLSGHPAIALPVGEVEGRPVSLQLVGRKGEDEALCALARTIKPHSRGDA
;
A
#
# COMPACT_ATOMS: atom_id res chain seq x y z
N VAL A 1 8.30 11.75 6.46
CA VAL A 1 8.78 13.12 6.73
C VAL A 1 10.28 13.21 6.51
N VAL A 2 11.14 12.49 7.23
CA VAL A 2 12.62 12.62 7.13
C VAL A 2 13.15 12.38 5.72
N VAL A 3 12.58 11.44 4.97
CA VAL A 3 12.91 11.19 3.55
C VAL A 3 12.46 12.37 2.69
N ALA A 4 11.21 12.85 2.86
CA ALA A 4 10.67 13.99 2.11
C ALA A 4 11.47 15.28 2.37
N ALA A 5 12.00 15.45 3.59
CA ALA A 5 12.85 16.57 3.98
C ALA A 5 14.32 16.43 3.51
N GLY A 6 14.67 15.34 2.84
CA GLY A 6 16.04 15.11 2.36
C GLY A 6 17.07 14.83 3.46
N MET A 7 16.61 14.47 4.67
CA MET A 7 17.51 14.17 5.80
C MET A 7 18.15 12.78 5.67
N VAL A 8 17.47 11.86 4.98
CA VAL A 8 17.94 10.50 4.66
C VAL A 8 17.50 10.13 3.25
N ASP A 9 18.22 9.22 2.59
CA ASP A 9 17.89 8.77 1.23
C ASP A 9 16.68 7.85 1.20
N PHE A 10 16.54 6.96 2.20
CA PHE A 10 15.41 6.07 2.39
C PHE A 10 15.18 5.79 3.88
N ALA A 11 14.01 5.24 4.20
CA ALA A 11 13.68 4.76 5.54
C ALA A 11 12.93 3.42 5.43
N ILE A 12 13.06 2.60 6.47
CA ILE A 12 12.38 1.31 6.55
C ILE A 12 11.12 1.48 7.41
N GLY A 13 10.04 0.79 7.04
CA GLY A 13 8.82 0.73 7.82
C GLY A 13 8.09 -0.59 7.59
N THR A 14 6.97 -0.79 8.27
CA THR A 14 6.10 -1.94 8.05
C THR A 14 4.78 -1.50 7.41
N ASP A 15 4.21 -2.37 6.57
CA ASP A 15 2.98 -2.14 5.84
C ASP A 15 2.04 -3.34 6.04
N THR A 16 1.11 -3.21 6.98
CA THR A 16 0.11 -4.23 7.29
C THR A 16 -1.21 -3.97 6.57
N GLY A 17 -1.50 -2.73 6.24
CA GLY A 17 -2.73 -2.31 5.56
C GLY A 17 -2.56 -1.01 4.76
N GLY A 18 -1.33 -0.65 4.39
CA GLY A 18 -0.98 0.58 3.69
C GLY A 18 -0.01 1.47 4.47
N SER A 19 0.57 1.02 5.60
CA SER A 19 1.34 1.87 6.50
C SER A 19 2.70 2.34 5.97
N VAL A 20 3.16 1.87 4.81
CA VAL A 20 4.25 2.46 4.01
C VAL A 20 3.67 3.33 2.89
N ARG A 21 2.74 2.82 2.10
CA ARG A 21 2.21 3.48 0.90
C ARG A 21 1.38 4.72 1.20
N VAL A 22 0.53 4.67 2.23
CA VAL A 22 -0.29 5.83 2.64
C VAL A 22 0.55 7.00 3.14
N PRO A 23 1.45 6.85 4.14
CA PRO A 23 2.28 7.97 4.58
C PRO A 23 3.29 8.43 3.49
N ALA A 24 3.71 7.55 2.58
CA ALA A 24 4.48 7.95 1.40
C ALA A 24 3.67 8.90 0.51
N THR A 25 2.41 8.55 0.21
CA THR A 25 1.47 9.41 -0.54
C THR A 25 1.27 10.74 0.18
N CYS A 26 1.02 10.74 1.50
CA CYS A 26 0.84 11.97 2.28
C CYS A 26 2.07 12.89 2.24
N CYS A 27 3.27 12.34 2.07
CA CYS A 27 4.52 13.08 2.02
C CYS A 27 5.01 13.36 0.59
N GLY A 28 4.32 12.88 -0.45
CA GLY A 28 4.74 13.03 -1.85
C GLY A 28 6.07 12.35 -2.15
N ILE A 29 6.27 11.15 -1.63
CA ILE A 29 7.46 10.31 -1.83
C ILE A 29 7.04 8.90 -2.27
N VAL A 30 8.02 8.08 -2.66
CA VAL A 30 7.81 6.67 -3.01
C VAL A 30 7.64 5.83 -1.74
N GLY A 31 6.65 4.93 -1.76
CA GLY A 31 6.45 3.91 -0.73
C GLY A 31 6.33 2.53 -1.36
N PHE A 32 7.26 1.63 -1.06
CA PHE A 32 7.28 0.28 -1.61
C PHE A 32 7.00 -0.77 -0.55
N LYS A 33 5.95 -1.55 -0.78
CA LYS A 33 5.59 -2.76 -0.05
C LYS A 33 5.92 -3.98 -0.91
N PRO A 34 6.91 -4.80 -0.55
CA PRO A 34 7.26 -5.99 -1.34
C PRO A 34 6.19 -7.09 -1.23
N THR A 35 6.39 -8.15 -1.99
CA THR A 35 5.66 -9.41 -1.85
C THR A 35 5.67 -9.87 -0.39
N PHE A 36 4.53 -10.35 0.12
CA PHE A 36 4.47 -10.90 1.48
C PHE A 36 5.49 -12.04 1.64
N GLY A 37 6.29 -11.96 2.71
CA GLY A 37 7.36 -12.92 3.00
C GLY A 37 8.68 -12.71 2.23
N ARG A 38 8.76 -11.73 1.32
CA ARG A 38 9.98 -11.45 0.55
C ARG A 38 11.11 -10.89 1.41
N VAL A 39 10.77 -10.08 2.40
CA VAL A 39 11.70 -9.52 3.39
C VAL A 39 11.47 -10.20 4.73
N SER A 40 12.55 -10.58 5.43
CA SER A 40 12.47 -11.16 6.76
C SER A 40 11.80 -10.22 7.74
N ARG A 41 10.91 -10.75 8.56
CA ARG A 41 10.29 -10.04 9.69
C ARG A 41 10.94 -10.40 11.04
N GLU A 42 12.12 -11.01 11.03
CA GLU A 42 12.86 -11.27 12.25
C GLU A 42 13.16 -9.95 12.99
N GLY A 43 12.85 -9.89 14.28
CA GLY A 43 12.97 -8.66 15.09
C GLY A 43 11.80 -7.68 14.95
N VAL A 44 10.82 -7.94 14.09
CA VAL A 44 9.59 -7.12 13.96
C VAL A 44 8.51 -7.63 14.89
N HIS A 45 7.82 -6.70 15.57
CA HIS A 45 6.69 -7.01 16.43
C HIS A 45 5.39 -6.42 15.86
N PRO A 46 4.22 -7.12 15.89
CA PRO A 46 4.05 -8.48 16.41
C PRO A 46 4.74 -9.52 15.52
N ARG A 47 5.24 -10.59 16.15
CA ARG A 47 6.00 -11.62 15.42
C ARG A 47 5.14 -12.34 14.38
N GLU A 48 3.92 -12.64 14.75
CA GLU A 48 2.96 -13.34 13.90
C GLU A 48 2.01 -12.34 13.24
N SER A 49 2.08 -12.24 11.93
CA SER A 49 1.16 -11.50 11.07
C SER A 49 1.14 -12.12 9.70
N SER A 50 -0.05 -12.28 9.14
CA SER A 50 -0.26 -12.85 7.81
C SER A 50 -0.38 -11.79 6.70
N LEU A 51 -0.25 -10.50 7.04
CA LEU A 51 -0.37 -9.37 6.11
C LEU A 51 0.79 -8.39 6.15
N ASP A 52 1.56 -8.35 7.24
CA ASP A 52 2.57 -7.34 7.46
C ASP A 52 3.84 -7.60 6.64
N CYS A 53 4.30 -6.57 5.94
CA CYS A 53 5.52 -6.57 5.13
C CYS A 53 6.48 -5.50 5.64
N VAL A 54 7.78 -5.79 5.67
CA VAL A 54 8.80 -4.76 5.81
C VAL A 54 9.00 -4.11 4.44
N GLY A 55 8.87 -2.80 4.36
CA GLY A 55 8.96 -2.02 3.13
C GLY A 55 9.81 -0.77 3.27
N VAL A 56 9.91 0.01 2.21
CA VAL A 56 10.82 1.14 2.09
C VAL A 56 10.08 2.41 1.69
N PHE A 57 10.45 3.52 2.32
CA PHE A 57 10.16 4.88 1.89
C PHE A 57 11.40 5.46 1.21
N ALA A 58 11.25 6.09 0.05
CA ALA A 58 12.36 6.70 -0.66
C ALA A 58 11.91 7.95 -1.45
N ARG A 59 12.86 8.81 -1.88
CA ARG A 59 12.53 9.97 -2.70
C ARG A 59 12.15 9.60 -4.13
N ASP A 60 12.73 8.52 -4.63
CA ASP A 60 12.49 7.98 -5.97
C ASP A 60 12.59 6.45 -5.96
N VAL A 61 12.25 5.82 -7.09
CA VAL A 61 12.24 4.36 -7.22
C VAL A 61 13.66 3.79 -7.10
N THR A 62 14.67 4.46 -7.64
CA THR A 62 16.08 4.00 -7.55
C THR A 62 16.54 3.91 -6.10
N LYS A 63 16.21 4.92 -5.28
CA LYS A 63 16.50 4.90 -3.84
C LYS A 63 15.67 3.86 -3.09
N ALA A 64 14.45 3.55 -3.55
CA ALA A 64 13.67 2.45 -2.99
C ALA A 64 14.34 1.10 -3.28
N GLU A 65 14.83 0.89 -4.51
CA GLU A 65 15.58 -0.32 -4.89
C GLU A 65 16.90 -0.46 -4.09
N GLU A 66 17.64 0.63 -3.89
CA GLU A 66 18.85 0.63 -3.03
C GLU A 66 18.50 0.20 -1.60
N GLY A 67 17.41 0.73 -1.03
CA GLY A 67 16.93 0.31 0.29
C GLY A 67 16.53 -1.16 0.32
N MET A 68 15.82 -1.63 -0.70
CA MET A 68 15.43 -3.04 -0.83
C MET A 68 16.64 -3.96 -0.96
N ALA A 69 17.66 -3.58 -1.72
CA ALA A 69 18.88 -4.38 -1.86
C ALA A 69 19.64 -4.61 -0.54
N ILE A 70 19.40 -3.74 0.45
CA ILE A 70 19.99 -3.88 1.80
C ILE A 70 19.18 -4.85 2.68
N ILE A 71 17.83 -4.81 2.58
CA ILE A 71 16.96 -5.55 3.49
C ILE A 71 16.40 -6.85 2.90
N CYS A 72 16.60 -7.08 1.60
CA CYS A 72 16.05 -8.22 0.86
C CYS A 72 17.19 -9.05 0.25
N GLU A 73 17.38 -10.25 0.75
CA GLU A 73 18.36 -11.17 0.19
C GLU A 73 18.03 -11.52 -1.26
N GLY A 74 19.06 -11.53 -2.11
CA GLY A 74 18.94 -11.87 -3.53
C GLY A 74 18.24 -10.81 -4.39
N TRP A 75 18.08 -9.57 -3.89
CA TRP A 75 17.58 -8.47 -4.69
C TRP A 75 18.50 -8.17 -5.87
N THR A 76 17.97 -8.19 -7.08
CA THR A 76 18.73 -7.91 -8.31
C THR A 76 17.94 -6.95 -9.18
N ARG A 77 18.48 -5.77 -9.41
CA ARG A 77 17.82 -4.75 -10.24
C ARG A 77 17.57 -5.30 -11.64
N VAL A 78 16.34 -5.15 -12.11
CA VAL A 78 15.90 -5.48 -13.46
C VAL A 78 15.89 -4.21 -14.31
N GLU A 79 16.45 -4.28 -15.52
CA GLU A 79 16.41 -3.19 -16.49
C GLU A 79 15.04 -3.11 -17.17
N GLU A 80 14.71 -1.93 -17.68
CA GLU A 80 13.47 -1.70 -18.42
C GLU A 80 13.48 -2.49 -19.75
N THR A 81 12.33 -3.07 -20.10
CA THR A 81 12.22 -3.97 -21.26
C THR A 81 12.16 -3.25 -22.61
N GLY A 82 12.08 -1.91 -22.63
CA GLY A 82 12.00 -1.12 -23.86
C GLY A 82 10.65 -1.22 -24.62
N SER A 83 9.73 -2.06 -24.20
CA SER A 83 8.36 -2.13 -24.66
C SER A 83 7.44 -1.29 -23.76
N ILE A 84 6.34 -0.75 -24.33
CA ILE A 84 5.31 -0.09 -23.52
C ILE A 84 4.55 -1.18 -22.75
N PRO A 85 4.57 -1.16 -21.40
CA PRO A 85 3.89 -2.18 -20.61
C PRO A 85 2.37 -2.08 -20.72
N SER A 86 1.69 -3.24 -20.73
CA SER A 86 0.22 -3.33 -20.67
C SER A 86 -0.22 -3.34 -19.21
N VAL A 87 -1.07 -2.38 -18.82
CA VAL A 87 -1.47 -2.18 -17.43
C VAL A 87 -2.99 -2.14 -17.30
N GLY A 88 -3.54 -2.99 -16.42
CA GLY A 88 -4.95 -2.94 -16.04
C GLY A 88 -5.21 -1.74 -15.12
N TYR A 89 -6.07 -0.81 -15.53
CA TYR A 89 -6.40 0.36 -14.73
C TYR A 89 -7.73 0.17 -13.98
N PHE A 90 -7.68 0.23 -12.66
CA PHE A 90 -8.86 0.14 -11.79
C PHE A 90 -9.17 1.49 -11.16
N THR A 91 -10.47 1.88 -11.20
CA THR A 91 -10.95 3.11 -10.55
C THR A 91 -11.78 2.74 -9.32
N PRO A 92 -11.22 2.77 -8.10
CA PRO A 92 -12.00 2.56 -6.88
C PRO A 92 -12.90 3.76 -6.61
N ASP A 93 -13.94 3.55 -5.76
CA ASP A 93 -14.77 4.64 -5.25
C ASP A 93 -13.91 5.71 -4.59
N GLY A 94 -14.21 7.01 -4.88
CA GLY A 94 -13.43 8.11 -4.32
C GLY A 94 -13.60 9.44 -5.06
N ASP A 95 -12.61 10.28 -4.94
CA ASP A 95 -12.56 11.61 -5.55
C ASP A 95 -12.24 11.52 -7.06
N ALA A 96 -13.10 12.13 -7.88
CA ALA A 96 -12.97 12.10 -9.33
C ALA A 96 -11.74 12.87 -9.85
N GLN A 97 -11.27 13.89 -9.15
CA GLN A 97 -10.09 14.66 -9.55
C GLN A 97 -8.81 13.84 -9.30
N ILE A 98 -8.76 13.09 -8.19
CA ILE A 98 -7.67 12.16 -7.88
C ILE A 98 -7.65 11.05 -8.94
N ALA A 99 -8.80 10.41 -9.21
CA ALA A 99 -8.90 9.37 -10.23
C ALA A 99 -8.41 9.87 -11.59
N LYS A 100 -8.82 11.10 -11.99
CA LYS A 100 -8.40 11.73 -13.25
C LYS A 100 -6.89 12.00 -13.29
N ALA A 101 -6.30 12.51 -12.22
CA ALA A 101 -4.88 12.83 -12.15
C ALA A 101 -4.02 11.55 -12.23
N VAL A 102 -4.40 10.51 -11.49
CA VAL A 102 -3.71 9.21 -11.49
C VAL A 102 -3.83 8.53 -12.86
N ARG A 103 -5.03 8.55 -13.47
CA ARG A 103 -5.24 8.00 -14.80
C ARG A 103 -4.39 8.70 -15.86
N ALA A 104 -4.27 10.01 -15.78
CA ALA A 104 -3.43 10.77 -16.71
C ALA A 104 -1.96 10.32 -16.62
N ALA A 105 -1.42 10.19 -15.41
CA ALA A 105 -0.06 9.72 -15.20
C ALA A 105 0.14 8.26 -15.68
N ALA A 106 -0.86 7.39 -15.51
CA ALA A 106 -0.80 6.03 -16.02
C ALA A 106 -0.80 5.99 -17.55
N ASN A 107 -1.67 6.79 -18.21
CA ASN A 107 -1.72 6.90 -19.66
C ASN A 107 -0.42 7.43 -20.29
N ASP A 108 0.30 8.31 -19.58
CA ASP A 108 1.55 8.87 -20.07
C ASP A 108 2.71 7.84 -20.11
N ALA A 109 2.60 6.76 -19.33
CA ALA A 109 3.67 5.77 -19.16
C ALA A 109 3.32 4.38 -19.73
N PHE A 110 2.03 4.02 -19.81
CA PHE A 110 1.58 2.66 -20.05
C PHE A 110 0.48 2.60 -21.13
N ASP A 111 0.37 1.42 -21.77
CA ASP A 111 -0.83 1.04 -22.50
C ASP A 111 -1.86 0.52 -21.48
N ILE A 112 -2.88 1.34 -21.18
CA ILE A 112 -3.85 1.01 -20.13
C ILE A 112 -5.17 0.50 -20.69
N ALA A 113 -5.70 -0.53 -20.04
CA ALA A 113 -7.07 -1.04 -20.25
C ALA A 113 -7.86 -0.93 -18.95
N ASP A 114 -9.11 -0.48 -19.03
CA ASP A 114 -9.99 -0.48 -17.85
C ASP A 114 -10.30 -1.91 -17.42
N ILE A 115 -10.18 -2.15 -16.13
CA ILE A 115 -10.51 -3.43 -15.51
C ILE A 115 -11.49 -3.24 -14.36
N GLU A 116 -12.24 -4.31 -14.06
CA GLU A 116 -13.08 -4.41 -12.88
C GLU A 116 -12.41 -5.33 -11.87
N ILE A 117 -12.45 -4.96 -10.58
CA ILE A 117 -12.00 -5.79 -9.47
C ILE A 117 -13.20 -6.04 -8.54
N GLU A 118 -13.80 -7.21 -8.68
CA GLU A 118 -14.97 -7.57 -7.87
C GLU A 118 -14.62 -7.68 -6.40
N GLY A 119 -15.50 -7.21 -5.53
CA GLY A 119 -15.33 -7.32 -4.09
C GLY A 119 -14.17 -6.51 -3.50
N PHE A 120 -13.66 -5.48 -4.20
CA PHE A 120 -12.53 -4.67 -3.73
C PHE A 120 -12.74 -4.08 -2.32
N ASN A 121 -13.92 -3.51 -2.06
CA ASN A 121 -14.26 -3.00 -0.73
C ASN A 121 -14.41 -4.12 0.31
N ALA A 122 -14.92 -5.30 -0.09
CA ALA A 122 -14.99 -6.46 0.78
C ALA A 122 -13.59 -6.98 1.16
N ALA A 123 -12.65 -6.97 0.20
CA ALA A 123 -11.25 -7.33 0.46
C ALA A 123 -10.59 -6.35 1.45
N SER A 124 -10.87 -5.05 1.33
CA SER A 124 -10.41 -4.08 2.33
C SER A 124 -10.98 -4.36 3.72
N GLY A 125 -12.27 -4.71 3.83
CA GLY A 125 -12.92 -5.09 5.08
C GLY A 125 -12.35 -6.37 5.68
N ALA A 126 -12.16 -7.42 4.87
CA ALA A 126 -11.57 -8.69 5.28
C ALA A 126 -10.15 -8.50 5.84
N GLY A 127 -9.33 -7.69 5.15
CA GLY A 127 -8.00 -7.34 5.65
C GLY A 127 -8.05 -6.66 7.02
N LEU A 128 -9.02 -5.77 7.25
CA LEU A 128 -9.20 -5.12 8.56
C LEU A 128 -9.58 -6.12 9.65
N SER A 129 -10.44 -7.09 9.36
CA SER A 129 -10.82 -8.15 10.31
C SER A 129 -9.62 -9.02 10.69
N ILE A 130 -8.81 -9.44 9.70
CA ILE A 130 -7.61 -10.24 9.96
C ILE A 130 -6.59 -9.44 10.79
N ILE A 131 -6.28 -8.20 10.39
CA ILE A 131 -5.39 -7.29 11.15
C ILE A 131 -5.89 -7.12 12.59
N GLY A 132 -7.18 -6.91 12.77
CA GLY A 132 -7.78 -6.75 14.09
C GLY A 132 -7.58 -7.98 14.96
N ARG A 133 -7.92 -9.18 14.47
CA ARG A 133 -7.75 -10.44 15.20
C ARG A 133 -6.29 -10.71 15.56
N GLU A 134 -5.37 -10.55 14.60
CA GLU A 134 -3.93 -10.73 14.83
C GLU A 134 -3.39 -9.73 15.86
N SER A 135 -3.79 -8.46 15.77
CA SER A 135 -3.39 -7.42 16.74
C SER A 135 -3.93 -7.71 18.12
N TRP A 136 -5.21 -8.15 18.24
CA TRP A 136 -5.77 -8.55 19.53
C TRP A 136 -5.01 -9.72 20.15
N ASN A 137 -4.71 -10.75 19.38
CA ASN A 137 -3.98 -11.91 19.86
C ASN A 137 -2.56 -11.54 20.32
N ALA A 138 -1.91 -10.62 19.61
CA ALA A 138 -0.54 -10.23 19.92
C ALA A 138 -0.42 -9.27 21.11
N VAL A 139 -1.25 -8.23 21.18
CA VAL A 139 -1.09 -7.11 22.12
C VAL A 139 -2.37 -6.74 22.87
N GLY A 140 -3.46 -7.48 22.73
CA GLY A 140 -4.73 -7.21 23.42
C GLY A 140 -4.60 -7.14 24.94
N HIS A 141 -3.71 -7.95 25.54
CA HIS A 141 -3.41 -7.93 26.98
C HIS A 141 -2.90 -6.56 27.50
N LEU A 142 -2.34 -5.72 26.61
CA LEU A 142 -1.86 -4.39 26.98
C LEU A 142 -3.01 -3.43 27.31
N THR A 143 -4.25 -3.72 26.89
CA THR A 143 -5.42 -2.89 27.24
C THR A 143 -5.68 -2.81 28.73
N GLU A 144 -5.22 -3.80 29.51
CA GLU A 144 -5.38 -3.85 30.97
C GLU A 144 -4.30 -3.05 31.71
N THR A 145 -3.24 -2.62 31.02
CA THR A 145 -2.08 -1.97 31.66
C THR A 145 -2.28 -0.47 31.91
N GLY A 146 -3.24 0.16 31.23
CA GLY A 146 -3.41 1.62 31.26
C GLY A 146 -2.30 2.41 30.54
N LEU A 147 -1.35 1.74 29.87
CA LEU A 147 -0.22 2.38 29.18
C LEU A 147 -0.49 2.57 27.68
N VAL A 148 -1.59 2.06 27.16
CA VAL A 148 -1.97 2.17 25.73
C VAL A 148 -2.76 3.45 25.51
N GLY A 149 -2.42 4.20 24.47
CA GLY A 149 -3.17 5.40 24.07
C GLY A 149 -4.64 5.07 23.77
N ARG A 150 -5.53 6.03 24.06
CA ARG A 150 -6.98 5.82 24.00
C ARG A 150 -7.48 5.27 22.66
N ASP A 151 -7.00 5.82 21.56
CA ASP A 151 -7.38 5.42 20.20
C ASP A 151 -6.97 3.96 19.88
N VAL A 152 -5.78 3.56 20.31
CA VAL A 152 -5.28 2.18 20.16
C VAL A 152 -6.06 1.23 21.07
N HIS A 153 -6.33 1.64 22.32
CA HIS A 153 -7.12 0.87 23.28
C HIS A 153 -8.52 0.58 22.73
N GLU A 154 -9.24 1.59 22.22
CA GLU A 154 -10.58 1.44 21.66
C GLU A 154 -10.58 0.51 20.43
N ARG A 155 -9.56 0.61 19.55
CA ARG A 155 -9.41 -0.29 18.40
C ARG A 155 -9.12 -1.73 18.81
N LEU A 156 -8.28 -1.96 19.79
CA LEU A 156 -8.02 -3.31 20.31
C LEU A 156 -9.27 -3.91 20.95
N LEU A 157 -10.04 -3.15 21.73
CA LEU A 157 -11.31 -3.62 22.28
C LEU A 157 -12.36 -3.92 21.21
N ALA A 158 -12.40 -3.14 20.12
CA ALA A 158 -13.25 -3.48 18.97
C ALA A 158 -12.80 -4.78 18.32
N SER A 159 -11.50 -4.98 18.17
CA SER A 159 -10.89 -6.17 17.58
C SER A 159 -11.13 -7.45 18.39
N SER A 160 -11.28 -7.35 19.72
CA SER A 160 -11.60 -8.50 20.60
C SER A 160 -12.95 -9.14 20.27
N LYS A 161 -13.85 -8.41 19.59
CA LYS A 161 -15.19 -8.86 19.23
C LYS A 161 -15.24 -9.66 17.92
N ILE A 162 -14.13 -9.68 17.15
CA ILE A 162 -14.04 -10.42 15.88
C ILE A 162 -14.13 -11.92 16.22
N THR A 163 -15.14 -12.59 15.70
CA THR A 163 -15.38 -14.01 15.95
C THR A 163 -14.56 -14.90 15.01
N ASP A 164 -14.50 -16.21 15.29
CA ASP A 164 -13.86 -17.17 14.38
C ASP A 164 -14.66 -17.30 13.07
N GLN A 165 -15.98 -17.07 13.10
CA GLN A 165 -16.82 -17.03 11.91
C GLN A 165 -16.49 -15.81 11.04
N ASP A 166 -16.26 -14.63 11.64
CA ASP A 166 -15.83 -13.43 10.92
C ASP A 166 -14.46 -13.63 10.26
N LEU A 167 -13.55 -14.29 10.99
CA LEU A 167 -12.23 -14.60 10.48
C LEU A 167 -12.30 -15.60 9.30
N ALA A 168 -13.09 -16.67 9.42
CA ALA A 168 -13.30 -17.63 8.34
C ALA A 168 -13.89 -16.95 7.09
N ALA A 169 -14.88 -16.07 7.26
CA ALA A 169 -15.44 -15.31 6.16
C ALA A 169 -14.41 -14.37 5.50
N ALA A 170 -13.53 -13.75 6.31
CA ALA A 170 -12.45 -12.90 5.80
C ALA A 170 -11.41 -13.70 4.99
N GLU A 171 -11.07 -14.92 5.42
CA GLU A 171 -10.15 -15.82 4.70
C GLU A 171 -10.77 -16.34 3.38
N ASP A 172 -12.08 -16.56 3.33
CA ASP A 172 -12.79 -16.88 2.09
C ASP A 172 -12.72 -15.72 1.08
N VAL A 173 -12.88 -14.47 1.56
CA VAL A 173 -12.70 -13.27 0.73
C VAL A 173 -11.25 -13.18 0.26
N ARG A 174 -10.28 -13.39 1.16
CA ARG A 174 -8.85 -13.40 0.81
C ARG A 174 -8.54 -14.35 -0.31
N THR A 175 -9.03 -15.58 -0.23
CA THR A 175 -8.79 -16.62 -1.23
C THR A 175 -9.31 -16.20 -2.61
N ARG A 176 -10.58 -15.77 -2.69
CA ARG A 176 -11.18 -15.35 -3.97
C ARG A 176 -10.53 -14.10 -4.53
N PHE A 177 -10.27 -13.10 -3.70
CA PHE A 177 -9.64 -11.86 -4.12
C PHE A 177 -8.22 -12.09 -4.62
N THR A 178 -7.43 -12.94 -3.92
CA THR A 178 -6.07 -13.28 -4.33
C THR A 178 -6.05 -13.93 -5.71
N ALA A 179 -6.93 -14.92 -5.95
CA ALA A 179 -7.03 -15.58 -7.25
C ALA A 179 -7.39 -14.59 -8.36
N GLN A 180 -8.35 -13.68 -8.12
CA GLN A 180 -8.73 -12.66 -9.11
C GLN A 180 -7.55 -11.73 -9.46
N ILE A 181 -6.74 -11.31 -8.47
CA ILE A 181 -5.57 -10.47 -8.75
C ILE A 181 -4.49 -11.26 -9.48
N ASP A 182 -4.26 -12.53 -9.12
CA ASP A 182 -3.34 -13.43 -9.85
C ASP A 182 -3.79 -13.55 -11.34
N ASP A 183 -5.08 -13.81 -11.60
CA ASP A 183 -5.64 -13.94 -12.96
C ASP A 183 -5.53 -12.63 -13.79
N LEU A 184 -5.71 -11.47 -13.18
CA LEU A 184 -5.52 -10.18 -13.83
C LEU A 184 -4.04 -9.95 -14.18
N LEU A 185 -3.13 -10.32 -13.29
CA LEU A 185 -1.69 -10.18 -13.51
C LEU A 185 -1.12 -11.24 -14.49
N GLU A 186 -1.87 -12.27 -14.88
CA GLU A 186 -1.53 -13.10 -16.03
C GLU A 186 -1.78 -12.36 -17.37
N GLN A 187 -2.73 -11.41 -17.39
CA GLN A 187 -3.14 -10.66 -18.58
C GLN A 187 -2.40 -9.33 -18.73
N PHE A 188 -1.99 -8.73 -17.61
CA PHE A 188 -1.35 -7.41 -17.55
C PHE A 188 0.01 -7.50 -16.84
N ASP A 189 0.93 -6.61 -17.20
CA ASP A 189 2.24 -6.50 -16.53
C ASP A 189 2.12 -5.92 -15.11
N ALA A 190 1.09 -5.10 -14.88
CA ALA A 190 0.74 -4.57 -13.56
C ALA A 190 -0.73 -4.14 -13.51
N ILE A 191 -1.23 -3.88 -12.30
CA ILE A 191 -2.48 -3.17 -12.06
C ILE A 191 -2.16 -1.77 -11.52
N ALA A 192 -2.82 -0.75 -12.07
CA ALA A 192 -2.69 0.64 -11.64
C ALA A 192 -3.98 1.17 -11.04
N LEU A 193 -3.87 1.94 -9.96
CA LEU A 193 -4.99 2.62 -9.29
C LEU A 193 -4.48 3.76 -8.41
N PRO A 194 -5.32 4.67 -7.90
CA PRO A 194 -4.92 5.62 -6.85
C PRO A 194 -4.44 4.90 -5.59
N ALA A 195 -3.29 5.32 -5.02
CA ALA A 195 -2.82 4.79 -3.74
C ALA A 195 -3.74 5.21 -2.58
N MET A 196 -4.34 6.39 -2.69
CA MET A 196 -5.42 6.88 -1.85
C MET A 196 -6.53 7.41 -2.77
N SER A 197 -7.75 6.92 -2.58
CA SER A 197 -8.91 7.33 -3.39
C SER A 197 -9.56 8.62 -2.91
N TYR A 198 -9.17 9.12 -1.74
CA TYR A 198 -9.67 10.35 -1.13
C TYR A 198 -8.50 11.30 -0.85
N PRO A 199 -8.75 12.62 -0.76
CA PRO A 199 -7.71 13.60 -0.49
C PRO A 199 -6.91 13.28 0.78
N VAL A 200 -5.61 13.54 0.74
CA VAL A 200 -4.76 13.47 1.93
C VAL A 200 -5.35 14.38 3.01
N PRO A 201 -5.66 13.86 4.21
CA PRO A 201 -6.25 14.67 5.27
C PRO A 201 -5.27 15.74 5.78
N THR A 202 -5.78 16.89 6.13
CA THR A 202 -5.03 17.86 6.94
C THR A 202 -4.75 17.32 8.34
N LEU A 203 -3.83 17.94 9.07
CA LEU A 203 -3.58 17.56 10.47
C LEU A 203 -4.83 17.72 11.35
N LEU A 204 -5.70 18.69 11.04
CA LEU A 204 -6.95 18.90 11.76
C LEU A 204 -7.96 17.79 11.46
N GLU A 205 -8.15 17.44 10.19
CA GLU A 205 -9.01 16.32 9.76
C GLU A 205 -8.50 14.97 10.31
N ALA A 206 -7.18 14.75 10.31
CA ALA A 206 -6.59 13.53 10.85
C ALA A 206 -6.70 13.41 12.38
N ALA A 207 -6.87 14.52 13.10
CA ALA A 207 -7.08 14.52 14.55
C ALA A 207 -8.52 14.14 14.95
N ASP A 208 -9.48 14.19 14.02
CA ASP A 208 -10.86 13.74 14.25
C ASP A 208 -10.95 12.21 14.18
N THR A 209 -10.92 11.57 15.33
CA THR A 209 -11.04 10.10 15.44
C THR A 209 -12.48 9.60 15.34
N ALA A 210 -13.48 10.49 15.38
CA ALA A 210 -14.90 10.11 15.31
C ALA A 210 -15.32 9.75 13.87
N ALA A 211 -14.66 10.36 12.88
CA ALA A 211 -14.88 10.07 11.46
C ALA A 211 -13.53 9.87 10.73
N PRO A 212 -12.81 8.76 10.97
CA PRO A 212 -11.51 8.55 10.37
C PRO A 212 -11.63 8.48 8.85
N ALA A 213 -10.79 9.26 8.15
CA ALA A 213 -10.72 9.22 6.70
C ALA A 213 -10.37 7.81 6.20
N PRO A 214 -10.99 7.33 5.11
CA PRO A 214 -10.78 5.98 4.58
C PRO A 214 -9.45 5.84 3.81
N ILE A 215 -8.36 6.31 4.41
CA ILE A 215 -7.05 6.48 3.77
C ILE A 215 -6.37 5.17 3.33
N THR A 216 -6.79 4.03 3.88
CA THR A 216 -6.15 2.72 3.61
C THR A 216 -6.96 1.83 2.66
N LEU A 217 -8.13 2.28 2.20
CA LEU A 217 -9.05 1.46 1.39
C LEU A 217 -8.40 0.89 0.14
N ALA A 218 -7.63 1.70 -0.58
CA ALA A 218 -7.00 1.29 -1.83
C ALA A 218 -5.69 0.49 -1.64
N CYS A 219 -5.08 0.53 -0.45
CA CYS A 219 -3.83 -0.17 -0.16
C CYS A 219 -4.05 -1.54 0.47
N ARG A 220 -5.01 -1.67 1.41
CA ARG A 220 -5.22 -2.87 2.23
C ARG A 220 -5.55 -4.14 1.43
N PRO A 221 -6.32 -4.11 0.33
CA PRO A 221 -6.56 -5.29 -0.49
C PRO A 221 -5.29 -6.00 -0.96
N PHE A 222 -4.20 -5.26 -1.19
CA PHE A 222 -2.92 -5.81 -1.65
C PHE A 222 -2.01 -6.27 -0.49
N ASN A 223 -2.34 -5.95 0.76
CA ASN A 223 -1.81 -6.70 1.90
C ASN A 223 -2.55 -8.03 2.04
N LEU A 224 -3.88 -8.02 1.90
CA LEU A 224 -4.71 -9.22 1.96
C LEU A 224 -4.26 -10.28 0.96
N SER A 225 -4.02 -9.89 -0.31
CA SER A 225 -3.59 -10.80 -1.37
C SER A 225 -2.08 -11.10 -1.39
N GLY A 226 -1.28 -10.34 -0.62
CA GLY A 226 0.16 -10.52 -0.53
C GLY A 226 0.99 -10.01 -1.72
N HIS A 227 0.37 -9.38 -2.73
CA HIS A 227 1.05 -8.86 -3.90
C HIS A 227 1.97 -7.68 -3.58
N PRO A 228 3.11 -7.51 -4.26
CA PRO A 228 3.94 -6.33 -4.13
C PRO A 228 3.20 -5.10 -4.67
N ALA A 229 3.38 -3.96 -4.03
CA ALA A 229 2.77 -2.72 -4.45
C ALA A 229 3.66 -1.51 -4.15
N ILE A 230 3.71 -0.55 -5.07
CA ILE A 230 4.49 0.68 -4.94
C ILE A 230 3.59 1.89 -5.16
N ALA A 231 3.66 2.87 -4.26
CA ALA A 231 3.00 4.16 -4.39
C ALA A 231 4.02 5.19 -4.92
N LEU A 232 3.63 5.90 -5.99
CA LEU A 232 4.47 6.83 -6.74
C LEU A 232 3.80 8.20 -6.77
N PRO A 233 4.46 9.28 -6.34
CA PRO A 233 3.89 10.63 -6.41
C PRO A 233 3.78 11.06 -7.88
N VAL A 234 2.56 11.42 -8.31
CA VAL A 234 2.27 11.76 -9.72
C VAL A 234 1.68 13.16 -9.90
N GLY A 235 1.48 13.90 -8.83
CA GLY A 235 0.93 15.25 -8.88
C GLY A 235 0.31 15.71 -7.59
N GLU A 236 -0.47 16.77 -7.71
CA GLU A 236 -1.26 17.34 -6.62
C GLU A 236 -2.69 17.64 -7.09
N VAL A 237 -3.65 17.46 -6.20
CA VAL A 237 -5.04 17.91 -6.34
C VAL A 237 -5.34 18.83 -5.16
N GLU A 238 -5.75 20.07 -5.46
CA GLU A 238 -6.00 21.10 -4.45
C GLU A 238 -4.82 21.32 -3.48
N GLY A 239 -3.58 21.26 -4.00
CA GLY A 239 -2.34 21.41 -3.21
C GLY A 239 -2.03 20.23 -2.29
N ARG A 240 -2.71 19.09 -2.45
CA ARG A 240 -2.46 17.87 -1.69
C ARG A 240 -1.84 16.80 -2.60
N PRO A 241 -0.82 16.08 -2.15
CA PRO A 241 -0.15 15.06 -2.96
C PRO A 241 -1.10 13.95 -3.41
N VAL A 242 -0.90 13.50 -4.64
CA VAL A 242 -1.60 12.35 -5.22
C VAL A 242 -0.58 11.33 -5.70
N SER A 243 -0.83 10.05 -5.42
CA SER A 243 0.03 8.95 -5.84
C SER A 243 -0.72 7.91 -6.64
N LEU A 244 -0.06 7.45 -7.70
CA LEU A 244 -0.42 6.22 -8.41
C LEU A 244 0.14 5.04 -7.63
N GLN A 245 -0.64 3.98 -7.46
CA GLN A 245 -0.19 2.69 -6.97
C GLN A 245 -0.08 1.71 -8.13
N LEU A 246 1.08 1.09 -8.28
CA LEU A 246 1.26 -0.09 -9.14
C LEU A 246 1.29 -1.34 -8.26
N VAL A 247 0.64 -2.40 -8.74
CA VAL A 247 0.60 -3.72 -8.11
C VAL A 247 1.14 -4.72 -9.12
N GLY A 248 2.11 -5.53 -8.71
CA GLY A 248 2.78 -6.52 -9.57
C GLY A 248 2.55 -7.96 -9.13
N ARG A 249 3.11 -8.90 -9.90
CA ARG A 249 3.10 -10.33 -9.59
C ARG A 249 3.89 -10.63 -8.34
N LYS A 250 3.42 -11.59 -7.56
CA LYS A 250 4.15 -12.07 -6.38
C LYS A 250 5.49 -12.65 -6.78
N GLY A 251 6.56 -12.21 -6.10
CA GLY A 251 7.94 -12.63 -6.37
C GLY A 251 8.62 -11.91 -7.54
N GLU A 252 7.91 -10.99 -8.24
CA GLU A 252 8.47 -10.17 -9.31
C GLU A 252 8.63 -8.70 -8.89
N ASP A 253 9.08 -8.49 -7.66
CA ASP A 253 9.23 -7.19 -7.01
C ASP A 253 10.15 -6.25 -7.79
N GLU A 254 11.25 -6.77 -8.32
CA GLU A 254 12.25 -6.05 -9.10
C GLU A 254 11.69 -5.61 -10.47
N ALA A 255 10.84 -6.46 -11.09
CA ALA A 255 10.15 -6.11 -12.33
C ALA A 255 9.12 -4.99 -12.09
N LEU A 256 8.40 -5.02 -10.96
CA LEU A 256 7.50 -3.93 -10.56
C LEU A 256 8.25 -2.61 -10.38
N CYS A 257 9.46 -2.63 -9.79
CA CYS A 257 10.29 -1.44 -9.69
C CYS A 257 10.77 -0.95 -11.07
N ALA A 258 11.10 -1.86 -11.99
CA ALA A 258 11.43 -1.49 -13.37
C ALA A 258 10.27 -0.76 -14.06
N LEU A 259 9.04 -1.25 -13.93
CA LEU A 259 7.83 -0.56 -14.41
C LEU A 259 7.65 0.81 -13.72
N ALA A 260 7.84 0.86 -12.43
CA ALA A 260 7.67 2.08 -11.65
C ALA A 260 8.63 3.21 -12.07
N ARG A 261 9.84 2.88 -12.55
CA ARG A 261 10.81 3.89 -13.04
C ARG A 261 10.35 4.59 -14.32
N THR A 262 9.45 4.02 -15.10
CA THR A 262 8.90 4.68 -16.30
C THR A 262 7.95 5.82 -15.96
N ILE A 263 7.38 5.85 -14.75
CA ILE A 263 6.57 6.96 -14.26
C ILE A 263 7.46 8.18 -14.01
N LYS A 264 7.15 9.27 -14.70
CA LYS A 264 7.85 10.54 -14.47
C LYS A 264 7.54 11.04 -13.06
N PRO A 265 8.56 11.25 -12.21
CA PRO A 265 8.33 11.80 -10.89
C PRO A 265 7.73 13.19 -11.00
N HIS A 266 6.71 13.49 -10.19
CA HIS A 266 6.26 14.85 -10.01
C HIS A 266 7.35 15.61 -9.23
N SER A 267 8.12 16.47 -9.92
CA SER A 267 9.04 17.38 -9.24
C SER A 267 8.21 18.42 -8.49
N ARG A 268 8.24 18.38 -7.15
CA ARG A 268 7.87 19.58 -6.39
C ARG A 268 8.82 20.67 -6.89
N GLY A 269 8.28 21.71 -7.52
CA GLY A 269 9.05 22.88 -7.92
C GLY A 269 9.81 23.37 -6.69
N ASP A 270 11.09 23.72 -6.90
CA ASP A 270 11.90 24.40 -5.89
C ASP A 270 11.13 25.66 -5.48
N ALA A 271 10.56 25.65 -4.27
CA ALA A 271 9.88 26.77 -3.67
C ALA A 271 10.84 27.52 -2.77
#